data_f5b7d1726600c6d4e0bd4993f9040738
#
_entry.id   f5b7d1726600c6d4e0bd4993f9040738
#
_cell.length_a   1.000
_cell.length_b   1.000
_cell.length_c   1.000
_cell.angle_alpha   90.00
_cell.angle_beta   90.00
_cell.angle_gamma   90.00
#
_symmetry.space_group_name_H-M   'P 1'
#
loop_
_entity.id
_entity.type
_entity.pdbx_description
1 polymer ?
#
loop_
_entity_poly.entity_id
_entity_poly.type
_entity_poly.pdbx_seq_one_letter_code
_entity_poly.pdbx_strand_id
1 'polypeptide(L)'
;MAVAIGSAHGLYHGEPHLDFARLAEVRNAVDVPLVLHGASGIPEHMVREAIGLGICKVNVATDLKIAFADAVKSYFTEHPDANDPRKYITPGKQAMHDVVVEKIRICGSEGKL
;
A
#
# COMPACT_ATOMS: atom_id res chain seq x y z
N MET A 1 17.00 2.06 4.08
CA MET A 1 17.21 3.04 2.98
C MET A 1 16.08 2.91 1.98
N ALA A 2 15.47 4.00 1.54
CA ALA A 2 14.48 3.97 0.45
C ALA A 2 15.20 3.82 -0.89
N VAL A 3 14.69 2.94 -1.76
CA VAL A 3 15.28 2.65 -3.07
C VAL A 3 14.47 3.27 -4.18
N ALA A 4 15.14 3.79 -5.22
CA ALA A 4 14.54 4.31 -6.43
C ALA A 4 14.61 3.23 -7.53
N ILE A 5 13.56 2.43 -7.63
CA ILE A 5 13.45 1.31 -8.57
C ILE A 5 12.21 1.40 -9.48
N GLY A 6 11.68 2.62 -9.67
CA GLY A 6 10.52 2.86 -10.54
C GLY A 6 9.18 3.00 -9.81
N SER A 7 9.13 2.84 -8.48
CA SER A 7 7.92 3.15 -7.72
C SER A 7 7.69 4.65 -7.61
N ALA A 8 6.42 5.07 -7.61
CA ALA A 8 6.00 6.46 -7.47
C ALA A 8 4.89 6.61 -6.43
N HIS A 9 4.81 7.79 -5.80
CA HIS A 9 3.72 8.08 -4.86
C HIS A 9 2.44 8.48 -5.62
N GLY A 10 1.30 8.06 -5.10
CA GLY A 10 -0.01 8.36 -5.69
C GLY A 10 -0.55 7.21 -6.55
N LEU A 11 -1.50 7.54 -7.43
CA LEU A 11 -2.02 6.59 -8.41
C LEU A 11 -1.09 6.54 -9.63
N TYR A 12 -0.86 5.34 -10.14
CA TYR A 12 -0.14 5.15 -11.39
C TYR A 12 -1.06 5.48 -12.58
N HIS A 13 -0.52 6.21 -13.57
CA HIS A 13 -1.22 6.51 -14.83
C HIS A 13 -1.02 5.44 -15.91
N GLY A 14 -0.38 4.32 -15.58
CA GLY A 14 -0.10 3.18 -16.44
C GLY A 14 0.27 1.98 -15.61
N GLU A 15 0.75 0.91 -16.24
CA GLU A 15 1.24 -0.25 -15.51
C GLU A 15 2.50 0.10 -14.71
N PRO A 16 2.53 -0.20 -13.39
CA PRO A 16 3.73 -0.04 -12.59
C PRO A 16 4.84 -0.94 -13.14
N HIS A 17 6.05 -0.40 -13.21
CA HIS A 17 7.22 -1.18 -13.59
C HIS A 17 8.32 -0.99 -12.55
N LEU A 18 8.71 -2.09 -11.90
CA LEU A 18 9.82 -2.09 -10.94
C LEU A 18 11.08 -2.67 -11.58
N ASP A 19 12.19 -1.98 -11.41
CA ASP A 19 13.51 -2.45 -11.84
C ASP A 19 14.11 -3.40 -10.79
N PHE A 20 13.80 -4.68 -10.92
CA PHE A 20 14.30 -5.72 -10.02
C PHE A 20 15.80 -5.97 -10.15
N ALA A 21 16.38 -5.76 -11.35
CA ALA A 21 17.82 -5.86 -11.54
C ALA A 21 18.55 -4.78 -10.74
N ARG A 22 18.05 -3.54 -10.80
CA ARG A 22 18.54 -2.43 -9.98
C ARG A 22 18.37 -2.70 -8.49
N LEU A 23 17.25 -3.28 -8.07
CA LEU A 23 17.03 -3.66 -6.67
C LEU A 23 18.11 -4.64 -6.18
N ALA A 24 18.42 -5.66 -6.96
CA ALA A 24 19.45 -6.65 -6.63
C ALA A 24 20.85 -6.01 -6.56
N GLU A 25 21.19 -5.10 -7.48
CA GLU A 25 22.45 -4.34 -7.43
C GLU A 25 22.55 -3.50 -6.14
N VAL A 26 21.51 -2.76 -5.80
CA VAL A 26 21.47 -1.94 -4.59
C VAL A 26 21.58 -2.83 -3.34
N ARG A 27 20.86 -3.96 -3.29
CA ARG A 27 20.93 -4.90 -2.16
C ARG A 27 22.33 -5.42 -1.93
N ASN A 28 23.08 -5.68 -3.00
CA ASN A 28 24.47 -6.16 -2.92
C ASN A 28 25.47 -5.05 -2.55
N ALA A 29 25.12 -3.80 -2.79
CA ALA A 29 26.00 -2.64 -2.55
C ALA A 29 25.89 -2.06 -1.14
N VAL A 30 24.82 -2.40 -0.38
CA VAL A 30 24.55 -1.80 0.94
C VAL A 30 24.13 -2.85 1.96
N ASP A 31 24.56 -2.66 3.22
CA ASP A 31 24.21 -3.55 4.35
C ASP A 31 22.98 -3.09 5.14
N VAL A 32 22.38 -1.96 4.76
CA VAL A 32 21.22 -1.42 5.47
C VAL A 32 19.90 -1.99 4.94
N PRO A 33 18.86 -2.14 5.79
CA PRO A 33 17.53 -2.57 5.35
C PRO A 33 16.95 -1.66 4.27
N LEU A 34 16.34 -2.27 3.24
CA LEU A 34 15.74 -1.57 2.11
C LEU A 34 14.24 -1.38 2.30
N VAL A 35 13.72 -0.25 1.81
CA VAL A 35 12.32 0.16 1.94
C VAL A 35 11.74 0.47 0.57
N LEU A 36 10.57 -0.11 0.28
CA LEU A 36 9.77 0.22 -0.89
C LEU A 36 8.76 1.32 -0.53
N HIS A 37 8.92 2.51 -1.11
CA HIS A 37 7.93 3.58 -1.08
C HIS A 37 7.01 3.53 -2.30
N GLY A 38 5.85 4.20 -2.21
CA GLY A 38 4.91 4.29 -3.34
C GLY A 38 4.32 2.95 -3.75
N ALA A 39 4.09 2.06 -2.79
CA ALA A 39 3.60 0.71 -3.07
C ALA A 39 2.09 0.64 -3.34
N SER A 40 1.35 1.75 -3.21
CA SER A 40 -0.06 1.80 -3.58
C SER A 40 -0.23 1.57 -5.08
N GLY A 41 -1.11 0.64 -5.46
CA GLY A 41 -1.33 0.30 -6.87
C GLY A 41 -0.27 -0.60 -7.51
N ILE A 42 0.78 -1.02 -6.79
CA ILE A 42 1.71 -2.02 -7.30
C ILE A 42 1.07 -3.42 -7.17
N PRO A 43 1.08 -4.23 -8.25
CA PRO A 43 0.55 -5.60 -8.21
C PRO A 43 1.21 -6.47 -7.13
N GLU A 44 0.43 -7.36 -6.52
CA GLU A 44 0.88 -8.25 -5.44
C GLU A 44 2.16 -9.02 -5.80
N HIS A 45 2.23 -9.60 -7.00
CA HIS A 45 3.39 -10.39 -7.41
C HIS A 45 4.68 -9.56 -7.44
N MET A 46 4.60 -8.28 -7.85
CA MET A 46 5.76 -7.38 -7.85
C MET A 46 6.19 -7.00 -6.43
N VAL A 47 5.24 -6.79 -5.50
CA VAL A 47 5.57 -6.53 -4.09
C VAL A 47 6.26 -7.76 -3.48
N ARG A 48 5.74 -8.96 -3.74
CA ARG A 48 6.33 -10.22 -3.25
C ARG A 48 7.73 -10.46 -3.84
N GLU A 49 7.93 -10.19 -5.13
CA GLU A 49 9.23 -10.30 -5.77
C GLU A 49 10.24 -9.31 -5.17
N ALA A 50 9.84 -8.05 -4.97
CA ALA A 50 10.68 -7.04 -4.30
C ALA A 50 11.10 -7.47 -2.89
N ILE A 51 10.17 -8.06 -2.11
CA ILE A 51 10.48 -8.60 -0.78
C ILE A 51 11.48 -9.75 -0.88
N GLY A 52 11.29 -10.67 -1.83
CA GLY A 52 12.24 -11.77 -2.09
C GLY A 52 13.65 -11.28 -2.45
N LEU A 53 13.77 -10.11 -3.07
CA LEU A 53 15.03 -9.46 -3.44
C LEU A 53 15.60 -8.53 -2.34
N GLY A 54 15.00 -8.50 -1.15
CA GLY A 54 15.59 -7.84 0.02
C GLY A 54 14.90 -6.55 0.49
N ILE A 55 13.71 -6.24 0.00
CA ILE A 55 12.87 -5.21 0.63
C ILE A 55 12.40 -5.70 2.00
N CYS A 56 12.68 -4.94 3.04
CA CYS A 56 12.35 -5.26 4.45
C CYS A 56 11.15 -4.49 4.97
N LYS A 57 10.73 -3.42 4.28
CA LYS A 57 9.61 -2.57 4.67
C LYS A 57 8.89 -2.03 3.43
N VAL A 58 7.56 -2.05 3.46
CA VAL A 58 6.69 -1.52 2.40
C VAL A 58 5.84 -0.39 2.95
N ASN A 59 5.87 0.78 2.31
CA ASN A 59 5.07 1.94 2.68
C ASN A 59 3.86 2.09 1.76
N VAL A 60 2.67 2.09 2.34
CA VAL A 60 1.37 2.25 1.66
C VAL A 60 0.62 3.42 2.28
N ALA A 61 0.07 4.30 1.46
CA ALA A 61 -0.74 5.43 1.93
C ALA A 61 -1.96 5.70 1.03
N THR A 62 -1.78 5.76 -0.28
CA THR A 62 -2.82 6.18 -1.22
C THR A 62 -4.00 5.20 -1.25
N ASP A 63 -3.74 3.89 -1.23
CA ASP A 63 -4.80 2.85 -1.16
C ASP A 63 -5.70 3.05 0.06
N LEU A 64 -5.11 3.36 1.23
CA LEU A 64 -5.85 3.60 2.47
C LEU A 64 -6.74 4.84 2.37
N LYS A 65 -6.21 5.93 1.79
CA LYS A 65 -6.94 7.20 1.63
C LYS A 65 -8.12 7.03 0.68
N ILE A 66 -7.94 6.31 -0.43
CA ILE A 66 -8.99 6.04 -1.41
C ILE A 66 -10.08 5.18 -0.78
N ALA A 67 -9.72 4.06 -0.15
CA ALA A 67 -10.68 3.17 0.49
C ALA A 67 -11.54 3.90 1.54
N PHE A 68 -10.90 4.74 2.38
CA PHE A 68 -11.62 5.56 3.35
C PHE A 68 -12.59 6.53 2.67
N ALA A 69 -12.09 7.31 1.69
CA ALA A 69 -12.88 8.33 1.01
C ALA A 69 -14.07 7.73 0.26
N ASP A 70 -13.89 6.61 -0.41
CA ASP A 70 -14.95 5.97 -1.18
C ASP A 70 -16.03 5.37 -0.27
N ALA A 71 -15.65 4.76 0.84
CA ALA A 71 -16.61 4.27 1.83
C ALA A 71 -17.43 5.39 2.45
N VAL A 72 -16.80 6.54 2.75
CA VAL A 72 -17.50 7.72 3.27
C VAL A 72 -18.45 8.32 2.23
N LYS A 73 -18.01 8.43 0.97
CA LYS A 73 -18.86 8.91 -0.14
C LYS A 73 -20.09 8.00 -0.35
N SER A 74 -19.87 6.68 -0.34
CA SER A 74 -20.98 5.70 -0.44
C SER A 74 -21.96 5.87 0.69
N TYR A 75 -21.47 6.05 1.91
CA TYR A 75 -22.33 6.29 3.07
C TYR A 75 -23.20 7.54 2.91
N PHE A 76 -22.65 8.66 2.42
CA PHE A 76 -23.42 9.88 2.17
C PHE A 76 -24.40 9.75 1.00
N THR A 77 -24.11 8.89 0.02
CA THR A 77 -25.04 8.57 -1.07
C THR A 77 -26.28 7.85 -0.55
N GLU A 78 -26.10 6.93 0.40
CA GLU A 78 -27.19 6.18 1.03
C GLU A 78 -27.93 6.96 2.13
N HIS A 79 -27.21 7.89 2.77
CA HIS A 79 -27.68 8.68 3.90
C HIS A 79 -27.38 10.17 3.70
N PRO A 80 -28.09 10.86 2.76
CA PRO A 80 -27.79 12.26 2.39
C PRO A 80 -27.88 13.24 3.56
N ASP A 81 -28.74 12.97 4.54
CA ASP A 81 -28.96 13.84 5.72
C ASP A 81 -28.04 13.49 6.91
N ALA A 82 -27.06 12.60 6.71
CA ALA A 82 -26.17 12.20 7.78
C ALA A 82 -25.29 13.38 8.25
N ASN A 83 -25.30 13.64 9.55
CA ASN A 83 -24.56 14.76 10.17
C ASN A 83 -23.69 14.33 11.36
N ASP A 84 -23.78 13.07 11.80
CA ASP A 84 -22.99 12.54 12.91
C ASP A 84 -21.70 11.87 12.40
N PRO A 85 -20.50 12.46 12.67
CA PRO A 85 -19.23 11.91 12.19
C PRO A 85 -18.96 10.49 12.66
N ARG A 86 -19.46 10.08 13.82
CA ARG A 86 -19.30 8.70 14.33
C ARG A 86 -19.93 7.68 13.38
N LYS A 87 -20.97 8.06 12.65
CA LYS A 87 -21.67 7.19 11.69
C LYS A 87 -20.92 7.08 10.37
N TYR A 88 -20.52 8.20 9.74
CA TYR A 88 -19.88 8.18 8.43
C TYR A 88 -18.37 7.87 8.46
N ILE A 89 -17.69 8.08 9.61
CA ILE A 89 -16.29 7.66 9.76
C ILE A 89 -16.16 6.15 9.93
N THR A 90 -17.15 5.48 10.54
CA THR A 90 -17.09 4.04 10.83
C THR A 90 -16.90 3.19 9.57
N PRO A 91 -17.67 3.31 8.47
CA PRO A 91 -17.42 2.57 7.24
C PRO A 91 -16.06 2.90 6.62
N GLY A 92 -15.59 4.15 6.71
CA GLY A 92 -14.25 4.53 6.27
C GLY A 92 -13.14 3.80 7.03
N LYS A 93 -13.27 3.70 8.35
CA LYS A 93 -12.33 2.94 9.19
C LYS A 93 -12.31 1.45 8.84
N GLN A 94 -13.49 0.87 8.60
CA GLN A 94 -13.59 -0.54 8.21
C GLN A 94 -12.91 -0.78 6.86
N ALA A 95 -13.15 0.06 5.87
CA ALA A 95 -12.51 -0.04 4.56
C ALA A 95 -10.98 0.07 4.66
N MET A 96 -10.46 0.98 5.48
CA MET A 96 -9.01 1.05 5.74
C MET A 96 -8.47 -0.21 6.41
N HIS A 97 -9.19 -0.74 7.40
CA HIS A 97 -8.82 -1.99 8.07
C HIS A 97 -8.66 -3.14 7.07
N ASP A 98 -9.63 -3.29 6.16
CA ASP A 98 -9.62 -4.37 5.17
C ASP A 98 -8.42 -4.25 4.21
N VAL A 99 -8.09 -3.04 3.77
CA VAL A 99 -6.87 -2.77 2.98
C VAL A 99 -5.61 -3.13 3.78
N VAL A 100 -5.54 -2.78 5.07
CA VAL A 100 -4.39 -3.13 5.93
C VAL A 100 -4.22 -4.65 6.03
N VAL A 101 -5.30 -5.39 6.27
CA VAL A 101 -5.29 -6.86 6.33
C VAL A 101 -4.78 -7.46 5.03
N GLU A 102 -5.25 -6.96 3.88
CA GLU A 102 -4.77 -7.37 2.57
C GLU A 102 -3.27 -7.12 2.41
N LYS A 103 -2.78 -5.93 2.76
CA LYS A 103 -1.34 -5.59 2.65
C LYS A 103 -0.47 -6.44 3.57
N ILE A 104 -0.95 -6.80 4.77
CA ILE A 104 -0.26 -7.74 5.66
C ILE A 104 -0.09 -9.10 4.99
N ARG A 105 -1.12 -9.62 4.31
CA ARG A 105 -1.07 -10.87 3.56
C ARG A 105 -0.13 -10.79 2.37
N ILE A 106 -0.22 -9.73 1.56
CA ILE A 106 0.66 -9.49 0.42
C ILE A 106 2.12 -9.46 0.86
N CYS A 107 2.43 -8.80 1.96
CA CYS A 107 3.79 -8.73 2.51
C CYS A 107 4.26 -10.03 3.19
N GLY A 108 3.40 -11.03 3.33
CA GLY A 108 3.73 -12.27 4.03
C GLY A 108 4.00 -12.11 5.52
N SER A 109 3.38 -11.09 6.14
CA SER A 109 3.55 -10.75 7.57
C SER A 109 2.46 -11.34 8.46
N GLU A 110 1.48 -12.05 7.90
CA GLU A 110 0.40 -12.70 8.65
C GLU A 110 0.97 -13.74 9.62
N GLY A 111 0.55 -13.64 10.90
CA GLY A 111 0.98 -14.59 11.94
C GLY A 111 2.45 -14.52 12.34
N LYS A 112 3.15 -13.42 12.04
CA LYS A 112 4.59 -13.24 12.33
C LYS A 112 4.86 -12.25 13.47
N LEU A 113 4.02 -12.25 14.49
CA LEU A 113 4.26 -11.51 15.74
C LEU A 113 4.70 -12.46 16.84
#